data_8516aaabd51e4577a4d05036452fd7b5
#
_entry.id   8516aaabd51e4577a4d05036452fd7b5
#
_cell.length_a   1.000
_cell.length_b   1.000
_cell.length_c   1.000
_cell.angle_alpha   90.00
_cell.angle_beta   90.00
_cell.angle_gamma   90.00
#
_symmetry.space_group_name_H-M   'P 1'
#
loop_
_entity.id
_entity.type
_entity.pdbx_description
1 polymer ?
#
loop_
_entity_poly.entity_id
_entity_poly.type
_entity_poly.pdbx_seq_one_letter_code
_entity_poly.pdbx_strand_id
1 'polypeptide(L)'
;TERRSPFSKEAISKMAKYLLNRIMQTIALLLIVSLLSFFLVSLMPSDPVYAQFGTDITQEEYQVAFVRMGLDKPIIVRYLTWLGNVLKGDFGTSYCYHKGVWEVISGKLGTTLYMAVLSLLLSMPIGILLGTVTAVKRGQWADTIITLFSNLLIAIPQFVTAILFLYYISMKWKLLPPQGFTWPWVDFHKHIQQLIMPLTCLTLCGIAGFCRQTR
;
A
#
# COMPACT_ATOMS: atom_id res chain seq x y z
N THR A 1 -20.55 -46.97 -12.46
CA THR A 1 -19.70 -45.91 -11.83
C THR A 1 -19.61 -44.74 -12.76
N GLU A 2 -20.63 -43.87 -12.71
CA GLU A 2 -20.67 -42.57 -13.44
C GLU A 2 -19.64 -41.63 -12.83
N ARG A 3 -18.55 -41.41 -13.53
CA ARG A 3 -17.61 -40.31 -13.24
C ARG A 3 -18.38 -38.99 -13.48
N ARG A 4 -18.89 -38.38 -12.42
CA ARG A 4 -19.42 -37.02 -12.48
C ARG A 4 -18.26 -36.13 -12.96
N SER A 5 -18.42 -35.53 -14.15
CA SER A 5 -17.44 -34.59 -14.67
C SER A 5 -17.29 -33.41 -13.69
N PRO A 6 -16.06 -32.90 -13.43
CA PRO A 6 -15.83 -31.77 -12.51
C PRO A 6 -16.52 -30.48 -12.95
N PHE A 7 -17.09 -30.45 -14.16
CA PHE A 7 -17.83 -29.34 -14.75
C PHE A 7 -19.33 -29.59 -14.83
N SER A 8 -19.92 -30.22 -13.81
CA SER A 8 -21.39 -30.32 -13.79
C SER A 8 -22.01 -28.94 -13.69
N LYS A 9 -23.14 -28.70 -14.40
CA LYS A 9 -23.88 -27.41 -14.37
C LYS A 9 -24.15 -26.93 -12.94
N GLU A 10 -24.32 -27.87 -12.02
CA GLU A 10 -24.51 -27.61 -10.59
C GLU A 10 -23.26 -27.05 -9.89
N ALA A 11 -22.06 -27.54 -10.23
CA ALA A 11 -20.80 -27.03 -9.70
C ALA A 11 -20.53 -25.60 -10.18
N ILE A 12 -20.78 -25.34 -11.48
CA ILE A 12 -20.65 -24.02 -12.07
C ILE A 12 -21.63 -23.02 -11.43
N SER A 13 -22.87 -23.41 -11.22
CA SER A 13 -23.90 -22.57 -10.56
C SER A 13 -23.50 -22.24 -9.11
N LYS A 14 -23.00 -23.21 -8.34
CA LYS A 14 -22.53 -23.00 -6.97
C LYS A 14 -21.30 -22.07 -6.92
N MET A 15 -20.36 -22.24 -7.86
CA MET A 15 -19.22 -21.31 -7.99
C MET A 15 -19.65 -19.90 -8.36
N ALA A 16 -20.55 -19.74 -9.31
CA ALA A 16 -21.06 -18.44 -9.71
C ALA A 16 -21.77 -17.73 -8.53
N LYS A 17 -22.62 -18.45 -7.79
CA LYS A 17 -23.28 -17.91 -6.59
C LYS A 17 -22.27 -17.52 -5.50
N TYR A 18 -21.24 -18.34 -5.28
CA TYR A 18 -20.16 -18.01 -4.35
C TYR A 18 -19.42 -16.74 -4.76
N LEU A 19 -19.02 -16.63 -6.03
CA LEU A 19 -18.34 -15.46 -6.56
C LEU A 19 -19.21 -14.19 -6.44
N LEU A 20 -20.49 -14.30 -6.81
CA LEU A 20 -21.42 -13.17 -6.70
C LEU A 20 -21.56 -12.70 -5.24
N ASN A 21 -21.76 -13.63 -4.31
CA ASN A 21 -21.82 -13.29 -2.89
C ASN A 21 -20.53 -12.63 -2.40
N ARG A 22 -19.37 -13.12 -2.87
CA ARG A 22 -18.07 -12.53 -2.51
C ARG A 22 -17.90 -11.12 -3.05
N ILE A 23 -18.30 -10.88 -4.30
CA ILE A 23 -18.28 -9.55 -4.91
C ILE A 23 -19.21 -8.60 -4.13
N MET A 24 -20.44 -9.02 -3.83
CA MET A 24 -21.38 -8.20 -3.05
C MET A 24 -20.86 -7.86 -1.66
N GLN A 25 -20.25 -8.82 -0.96
CA GLN A 25 -19.59 -8.57 0.33
C GLN A 25 -18.42 -7.59 0.20
N THR A 26 -17.63 -7.71 -0.86
CA THR A 26 -16.50 -6.80 -1.11
C THR A 26 -16.98 -5.38 -1.39
N ILE A 27 -18.02 -5.22 -2.22
CA ILE A 27 -18.62 -3.91 -2.50
C ILE A 27 -19.18 -3.28 -1.22
N ALA A 28 -19.94 -4.05 -0.42
CA ALA A 28 -20.47 -3.55 0.85
C ALA A 28 -19.34 -3.11 1.81
N LEU A 29 -18.28 -3.92 1.92
CA LEU A 29 -17.13 -3.58 2.74
C LEU A 29 -16.43 -2.31 2.24
N LEU A 30 -16.22 -2.16 0.93
CA LEU A 30 -15.61 -0.97 0.34
C LEU A 30 -16.45 0.29 0.61
N LEU A 31 -17.79 0.20 0.52
CA LEU A 31 -18.69 1.30 0.83
C LEU A 31 -18.62 1.69 2.32
N ILE A 32 -18.61 0.72 3.22
CA ILE A 32 -18.47 0.98 4.66
C ILE A 32 -17.12 1.65 4.97
N VAL A 33 -16.03 1.10 4.45
CA VAL A 33 -14.69 1.63 4.68
C VAL A 33 -14.53 3.03 4.08
N SER A 34 -15.04 3.27 2.87
CA SER A 34 -14.98 4.60 2.25
C SER A 34 -15.80 5.63 3.03
N LEU A 35 -16.99 5.26 3.51
CA LEU A 35 -17.83 6.14 4.34
C LEU A 35 -17.13 6.48 5.66
N LEU A 36 -16.58 5.47 6.36
CA LEU A 36 -15.85 5.69 7.61
C LEU A 36 -14.60 6.55 7.38
N SER A 37 -13.84 6.29 6.34
CA SER A 37 -12.66 7.09 6.00
C SER A 37 -13.02 8.54 5.69
N PHE A 38 -14.08 8.76 4.89
CA PHE A 38 -14.58 10.09 4.57
C PHE A 38 -15.01 10.85 5.83
N PHE A 39 -15.74 10.17 6.72
CA PHE A 39 -16.19 10.73 7.99
C PHE A 39 -15.00 11.09 8.90
N LEU A 40 -14.04 10.17 9.08
CA LEU A 40 -12.86 10.40 9.91
C LEU A 40 -12.02 11.58 9.39
N VAL A 41 -11.80 11.66 8.07
CA VAL A 41 -11.07 12.79 7.47
C VAL A 41 -11.83 14.10 7.66
N SER A 42 -13.17 14.07 7.58
CA SER A 42 -14.00 15.27 7.80
C SER A 42 -14.03 15.75 9.25
N LEU A 43 -13.65 14.90 10.21
CA LEU A 43 -13.52 15.26 11.64
C LEU A 43 -12.12 15.78 12.00
N MET A 44 -11.15 15.68 11.09
CA MET A 44 -9.81 16.19 11.38
C MET A 44 -9.85 17.69 11.58
N PRO A 45 -9.09 18.22 12.56
CA PRO A 45 -9.06 19.65 12.88
C PRO A 45 -8.27 20.48 11.85
N SER A 46 -8.25 20.07 10.59
CA SER A 46 -7.62 20.76 9.48
C SER A 46 -8.69 21.36 8.58
N ASP A 47 -8.56 22.66 8.32
CA ASP A 47 -9.47 23.33 7.41
C ASP A 47 -9.01 23.13 5.96
N PRO A 48 -9.85 22.48 5.12
CA PRO A 48 -9.51 22.22 3.72
C PRO A 48 -9.27 23.50 2.90
N VAL A 49 -9.92 24.61 3.26
CA VAL A 49 -9.77 25.89 2.56
C VAL A 49 -8.37 26.43 2.81
N TYR A 50 -7.94 26.49 4.07
CA TYR A 50 -6.58 26.92 4.38
C TYR A 50 -5.51 25.94 3.87
N ALA A 51 -5.81 24.65 3.83
CA ALA A 51 -4.89 23.66 3.25
C ALA A 51 -4.68 23.85 1.74
N GLN A 52 -5.70 24.37 1.03
CA GLN A 52 -5.63 24.56 -0.41
C GLN A 52 -5.14 25.97 -0.81
N PHE A 53 -5.54 27.02 -0.09
CA PHE A 53 -5.30 28.40 -0.49
C PHE A 53 -4.28 29.13 0.41
N GLY A 54 -3.83 28.49 1.50
CA GLY A 54 -2.97 29.11 2.50
C GLY A 54 -3.75 29.91 3.54
N THR A 55 -3.03 30.50 4.49
CA THR A 55 -3.61 31.27 5.61
C THR A 55 -3.81 32.73 5.29
N ASP A 56 -3.27 33.24 4.17
CA ASP A 56 -3.22 34.68 3.82
C ASP A 56 -4.41 35.12 2.96
N ILE A 57 -5.51 34.39 2.96
CA ILE A 57 -6.73 34.69 2.24
C ILE A 57 -7.64 35.59 3.07
N THR A 58 -8.37 36.49 2.38
CA THR A 58 -9.39 37.34 3.01
C THR A 58 -10.60 36.51 3.46
N GLN A 59 -11.38 37.06 4.40
CA GLN A 59 -12.60 36.39 4.88
C GLN A 59 -13.64 36.17 3.75
N GLU A 60 -13.69 37.05 2.78
CA GLU A 60 -14.58 36.95 1.62
C GLU A 60 -14.14 35.82 0.70
N GLU A 61 -12.85 35.72 0.38
CA GLU A 61 -12.27 34.60 -0.42
C GLU A 61 -12.47 33.28 0.27
N TYR A 62 -12.30 33.23 1.60
CA TYR A 62 -12.56 32.02 2.38
C TYR A 62 -14.01 31.57 2.23
N GLN A 63 -15.00 32.45 2.39
CA GLN A 63 -16.41 32.06 2.26
C GLN A 63 -16.77 31.59 0.86
N VAL A 64 -16.24 32.23 -0.17
CA VAL A 64 -16.42 31.80 -1.56
C VAL A 64 -15.81 30.42 -1.79
N ALA A 65 -14.60 30.17 -1.31
CA ALA A 65 -13.93 28.88 -1.42
C ALA A 65 -14.67 27.78 -0.63
N PHE A 66 -15.13 28.08 0.59
CA PHE A 66 -15.88 27.18 1.45
C PHE A 66 -17.16 26.64 0.78
N VAL A 67 -17.96 27.55 0.21
CA VAL A 67 -19.18 27.21 -0.53
C VAL A 67 -18.84 26.47 -1.82
N ARG A 68 -17.82 26.93 -2.58
CA ARG A 68 -17.36 26.28 -3.82
C ARG A 68 -16.88 24.85 -3.61
N MET A 69 -16.23 24.58 -2.50
CA MET A 69 -15.79 23.23 -2.09
C MET A 69 -16.95 22.38 -1.52
N GLY A 70 -18.15 22.98 -1.35
CA GLY A 70 -19.33 22.31 -0.83
C GLY A 70 -19.21 21.94 0.66
N LEU A 71 -18.38 22.64 1.41
CA LEU A 71 -18.16 22.42 2.84
C LEU A 71 -19.33 22.88 3.69
N ASP A 72 -20.21 23.73 3.13
CA ASP A 72 -21.50 24.17 3.68
C ASP A 72 -22.55 23.04 3.75
N LYS A 73 -22.36 21.97 2.98
CA LYS A 73 -23.34 20.88 2.86
C LYS A 73 -23.17 19.83 3.96
N PRO A 74 -24.28 19.15 4.36
CA PRO A 74 -24.20 18.04 5.29
C PRO A 74 -23.22 16.95 4.81
N ILE A 75 -22.48 16.35 5.74
CA ILE A 75 -21.42 15.37 5.46
C ILE A 75 -21.88 14.21 4.56
N ILE A 76 -23.11 13.74 4.72
CA ILE A 76 -23.68 12.65 3.90
C ILE A 76 -23.85 13.10 2.44
N VAL A 77 -24.30 14.35 2.22
CA VAL A 77 -24.45 14.90 0.86
C VAL A 77 -23.08 15.06 0.20
N ARG A 78 -22.09 15.50 0.96
CA ARG A 78 -20.69 15.59 0.49
C ARG A 78 -20.14 14.22 0.10
N TYR A 79 -20.37 13.21 0.94
CA TYR A 79 -19.95 11.84 0.65
C TYR A 79 -20.61 11.28 -0.62
N LEU A 80 -21.92 11.42 -0.77
CA LEU A 80 -22.66 10.92 -1.94
C LEU A 80 -22.22 11.63 -3.22
N THR A 81 -21.97 12.95 -3.16
CA THR A 81 -21.45 13.72 -4.29
C THR A 81 -20.04 13.24 -4.66
N TRP A 82 -19.16 13.07 -3.68
CA TRP A 82 -17.80 12.54 -3.90
C TRP A 82 -17.86 11.12 -4.47
N LEU A 83 -18.66 10.23 -3.92
CA LEU A 83 -18.81 8.86 -4.42
C LEU A 83 -19.32 8.83 -5.88
N GLY A 84 -20.29 9.68 -6.19
CA GLY A 84 -20.80 9.82 -7.57
C GLY A 84 -19.74 10.30 -8.55
N ASN A 85 -18.85 11.20 -8.15
CA ASN A 85 -17.72 11.66 -8.96
C ASN A 85 -16.66 10.56 -9.13
N VAL A 86 -16.32 9.85 -8.05
CA VAL A 86 -15.38 8.71 -8.09
C VAL A 86 -15.87 7.62 -9.06
N LEU A 87 -17.16 7.31 -9.07
CA LEU A 87 -17.74 6.32 -9.99
C LEU A 87 -17.66 6.77 -11.46
N LYS A 88 -17.52 8.08 -11.71
CA LYS A 88 -17.28 8.66 -13.06
C LYS A 88 -15.78 8.80 -13.39
N GLY A 89 -14.89 8.39 -12.46
CA GLY A 89 -13.43 8.50 -12.62
C GLY A 89 -12.84 9.84 -12.14
N ASP A 90 -13.65 10.72 -11.56
CA ASP A 90 -13.18 11.97 -10.96
C ASP A 90 -12.93 11.77 -9.46
N PHE A 91 -11.66 11.66 -9.09
CA PHE A 91 -11.21 11.50 -7.69
C PHE A 91 -11.02 12.85 -6.98
N GLY A 92 -11.29 13.97 -7.66
CA GLY A 92 -11.11 15.32 -7.15
C GLY A 92 -9.66 15.79 -7.16
N THR A 93 -9.41 16.88 -6.44
CA THR A 93 -8.09 17.52 -6.31
C THR A 93 -7.50 17.30 -4.92
N SER A 94 -6.20 17.07 -4.88
CA SER A 94 -5.44 16.96 -3.62
C SER A 94 -5.15 18.37 -3.07
N TYR A 95 -5.56 18.65 -1.86
CA TYR A 95 -5.29 19.91 -1.20
C TYR A 95 -3.80 20.14 -0.93
N CYS A 96 -3.04 19.07 -0.64
CA CYS A 96 -1.61 19.18 -0.36
C CYS A 96 -0.73 19.29 -1.61
N TYR A 97 -1.12 18.64 -2.71
CA TYR A 97 -0.32 18.62 -3.95
C TYR A 97 -0.83 19.61 -5.01
N HIS A 98 -1.98 20.23 -4.83
CA HIS A 98 -2.65 21.14 -5.78
C HIS A 98 -2.79 20.53 -7.19
N LYS A 99 -2.98 19.21 -7.25
CA LYS A 99 -3.08 18.40 -8.47
C LYS A 99 -4.24 17.44 -8.38
N GLY A 100 -4.70 16.94 -9.52
CA GLY A 100 -5.69 15.87 -9.54
C GLY A 100 -5.22 14.65 -8.74
N VAL A 101 -6.09 14.09 -7.91
CA VAL A 101 -5.75 12.91 -7.08
C VAL A 101 -5.27 11.75 -7.95
N TRP A 102 -5.92 11.52 -9.11
CA TRP A 102 -5.51 10.47 -10.04
C TRP A 102 -4.11 10.69 -10.61
N GLU A 103 -3.74 11.94 -10.93
CA GLU A 103 -2.40 12.30 -11.40
C GLU A 103 -1.34 11.97 -10.36
N VAL A 104 -1.61 12.31 -9.09
CA VAL A 104 -0.69 12.02 -7.96
C VAL A 104 -0.55 10.51 -7.76
N ILE A 105 -1.65 9.75 -7.77
CA ILE A 105 -1.64 8.30 -7.58
C ILE A 105 -0.92 7.61 -8.74
N SER A 106 -1.30 7.91 -9.98
CA SER A 106 -0.73 7.27 -11.16
C SER A 106 0.77 7.53 -11.29
N GLY A 107 1.24 8.71 -10.92
CA GLY A 107 2.66 9.05 -10.88
C GLY A 107 3.48 8.22 -9.87
N LYS A 108 2.85 7.68 -8.82
CA LYS A 108 3.51 6.83 -7.80
C LYS A 108 3.28 5.33 -8.02
N LEU A 109 2.20 4.97 -8.69
CA LEU A 109 1.77 3.58 -8.84
C LEU A 109 2.82 2.71 -9.54
N GLY A 110 3.44 3.23 -10.60
CA GLY A 110 4.47 2.51 -11.35
C GLY A 110 5.67 2.12 -10.45
N THR A 111 6.19 3.07 -9.69
CA THR A 111 7.30 2.83 -8.75
C THR A 111 6.90 1.85 -7.65
N THR A 112 5.68 1.99 -7.10
CA THR A 112 5.18 1.10 -6.04
C THR A 112 5.05 -0.34 -6.54
N LEU A 113 4.44 -0.55 -7.70
CA LEU A 113 4.30 -1.89 -8.29
C LEU A 113 5.65 -2.49 -8.65
N TYR A 114 6.56 -1.70 -9.21
CA TYR A 114 7.92 -2.15 -9.52
C TYR A 114 8.65 -2.65 -8.27
N MET A 115 8.65 -1.87 -7.18
CA MET A 115 9.26 -2.26 -5.91
C MET A 115 8.59 -3.49 -5.30
N ALA A 116 7.26 -3.56 -5.34
CA ALA A 116 6.50 -4.70 -4.81
C ALA A 116 6.84 -6.00 -5.54
N VAL A 117 6.88 -5.97 -6.88
CA VAL A 117 7.21 -7.14 -7.69
C VAL A 117 8.66 -7.59 -7.44
N LEU A 118 9.63 -6.66 -7.42
CA LEU A 118 11.02 -7.01 -7.15
C LEU A 118 11.22 -7.59 -5.75
N SER A 119 10.61 -6.97 -4.74
CA SER A 119 10.71 -7.50 -3.37
C SER A 119 10.07 -8.87 -3.23
N LEU A 120 8.95 -9.14 -3.93
CA LEU A 120 8.29 -10.43 -3.95
C LEU A 120 9.17 -11.50 -4.65
N LEU A 121 9.73 -11.16 -5.81
CA LEU A 121 10.63 -12.06 -6.56
C LEU A 121 11.88 -12.45 -5.78
N LEU A 122 12.37 -11.59 -4.89
CA LEU A 122 13.51 -11.90 -4.02
C LEU A 122 13.09 -12.59 -2.73
N SER A 123 12.05 -12.08 -2.06
CA SER A 123 11.67 -12.57 -0.73
C SER A 123 11.01 -13.95 -0.75
N MET A 124 10.18 -14.23 -1.76
CA MET A 124 9.46 -15.50 -1.85
C MET A 124 10.39 -16.71 -2.01
N PRO A 125 11.33 -16.77 -2.98
CA PRO A 125 12.22 -17.93 -3.10
C PRO A 125 13.13 -18.10 -1.89
N ILE A 126 13.71 -17.00 -1.38
CA ILE A 126 14.60 -17.04 -0.21
C ILE A 126 13.83 -17.49 1.03
N GLY A 127 12.64 -16.93 1.25
CA GLY A 127 11.79 -17.26 2.39
C GLY A 127 11.32 -18.71 2.36
N ILE A 128 10.92 -19.24 1.19
CA ILE A 128 10.55 -20.65 1.02
C ILE A 128 11.75 -21.57 1.29
N LEU A 129 12.92 -21.25 0.77
CA LEU A 129 14.15 -22.03 1.00
C LEU A 129 14.49 -22.08 2.49
N LEU A 130 14.51 -20.94 3.17
CA LEU A 130 14.79 -20.88 4.62
C LEU A 130 13.70 -21.58 5.43
N GLY A 131 12.42 -21.42 5.07
CA GLY A 131 11.31 -22.15 5.70
C GLY A 131 11.40 -23.65 5.54
N THR A 132 11.78 -24.13 4.35
CA THR A 132 12.01 -25.58 4.11
C THR A 132 13.18 -26.09 4.94
N VAL A 133 14.29 -25.35 5.03
CA VAL A 133 15.43 -25.74 5.87
C VAL A 133 15.02 -25.86 7.34
N THR A 134 14.23 -24.89 7.85
CA THR A 134 13.74 -24.94 9.24
C THR A 134 12.78 -26.10 9.48
N ALA A 135 11.92 -26.42 8.50
CA ALA A 135 11.00 -27.55 8.58
C ALA A 135 11.75 -28.90 8.62
N VAL A 136 12.73 -29.10 7.72
CA VAL A 136 13.52 -30.34 7.62
C VAL A 136 14.45 -30.50 8.83
N LYS A 137 15.06 -29.41 9.29
CA LYS A 137 16.01 -29.41 10.43
C LYS A 137 15.34 -29.02 11.76
N ARG A 138 14.08 -29.33 11.93
CA ARG A 138 13.29 -28.96 13.11
C ARG A 138 13.96 -29.43 14.42
N GLY A 139 14.13 -28.49 15.37
CA GLY A 139 14.78 -28.76 16.66
C GLY A 139 16.30 -28.72 16.62
N GLN A 140 16.93 -28.51 15.46
CA GLN A 140 18.38 -28.31 15.35
C GLN A 140 18.75 -26.82 15.44
N TRP A 141 20.04 -26.54 15.58
CA TRP A 141 20.57 -25.17 15.69
C TRP A 141 20.18 -24.27 14.49
N ALA A 142 20.15 -24.84 13.27
CA ALA A 142 19.77 -24.11 12.07
C ALA A 142 18.31 -23.63 12.12
N ASP A 143 17.39 -24.47 12.60
CA ASP A 143 15.99 -24.08 12.81
C ASP A 143 15.90 -22.98 13.86
N THR A 144 16.62 -23.11 14.96
CA THR A 144 16.61 -22.09 16.06
C THR A 144 17.10 -20.74 15.56
N ILE A 145 18.24 -20.69 14.85
CA ILE A 145 18.83 -19.45 14.36
C ILE A 145 17.91 -18.76 13.33
N ILE A 146 17.48 -19.50 12.29
CA ILE A 146 16.64 -18.93 11.24
C ILE A 146 15.31 -18.42 11.81
N THR A 147 14.70 -19.19 12.72
CA THR A 147 13.45 -18.80 13.37
C THR A 147 13.64 -17.57 14.25
N LEU A 148 14.73 -17.49 15.02
CA LEU A 148 15.05 -16.33 15.83
C LEU A 148 15.20 -15.07 14.98
N PHE A 149 15.97 -15.14 13.88
CA PHE A 149 16.13 -14.01 12.96
C PHE A 149 14.81 -13.62 12.28
N SER A 150 14.02 -14.59 11.83
CA SER A 150 12.71 -14.31 11.22
C SER A 150 11.77 -13.62 12.21
N ASN A 151 11.72 -14.08 13.46
CA ASN A 151 10.90 -13.46 14.49
C ASN A 151 11.39 -12.05 14.84
N LEU A 152 12.69 -11.82 14.89
CA LEU A 152 13.28 -10.51 15.13
C LEU A 152 12.90 -9.52 14.00
N LEU A 153 13.02 -9.95 12.73
CA LEU A 153 12.65 -9.12 11.58
C LEU A 153 11.15 -8.77 11.54
N ILE A 154 10.28 -9.69 12.00
CA ILE A 154 8.85 -9.41 12.10
C ILE A 154 8.52 -8.52 13.30
N ALA A 155 9.25 -8.66 14.41
CA ALA A 155 9.02 -7.87 15.63
C ALA A 155 9.42 -6.40 15.47
N ILE A 156 10.42 -6.11 14.65
CA ILE A 156 10.87 -4.74 14.37
C ILE A 156 9.92 -4.11 13.32
N PRO A 157 9.23 -3.01 13.65
CA PRO A 157 8.42 -2.32 12.67
C PRO A 157 9.26 -1.90 11.46
N GLN A 158 8.77 -2.17 10.25
CA GLN A 158 9.52 -1.95 9.00
C GLN A 158 10.04 -0.52 8.83
N PHE A 159 9.28 0.48 9.29
CA PHE A 159 9.71 1.89 9.22
C PHE A 159 10.93 2.16 10.10
N VAL A 160 11.10 1.44 11.23
CA VAL A 160 12.29 1.56 12.10
C VAL A 160 13.52 1.07 11.35
N THR A 161 13.43 -0.08 10.69
CA THR A 161 14.53 -0.61 9.84
C THR A 161 14.88 0.39 8.72
N ALA A 162 13.86 0.99 8.09
CA ALA A 162 14.07 1.98 7.04
C ALA A 162 14.78 3.26 7.58
N ILE A 163 14.39 3.75 8.76
CA ILE A 163 15.03 4.91 9.39
C ILE A 163 16.48 4.59 9.78
N LEU A 164 16.75 3.41 10.33
CA LEU A 164 18.11 3.00 10.67
C LEU A 164 19.00 2.89 9.42
N PHE A 165 18.49 2.33 8.33
CA PHE A 165 19.22 2.26 7.06
C PHE A 165 19.49 3.67 6.50
N LEU A 166 18.50 4.55 6.50
CA LEU A 166 18.65 5.93 6.08
C LEU A 166 19.72 6.64 6.91
N TYR A 167 19.67 6.51 8.24
CA TYR A 167 20.63 7.17 9.12
C TYR A 167 22.05 6.64 8.95
N TYR A 168 22.25 5.31 9.06
CA TYR A 168 23.60 4.74 9.02
C TYR A 168 24.17 4.71 7.61
N ILE A 169 23.43 4.20 6.63
CA ILE A 169 23.96 3.95 5.28
C ILE A 169 24.05 5.25 4.49
N SER A 170 23.01 6.10 4.58
CA SER A 170 22.94 7.29 3.74
C SER A 170 23.49 8.54 4.40
N MET A 171 23.14 8.81 5.67
CA MET A 171 23.56 10.06 6.32
C MET A 171 24.95 9.93 6.96
N LYS A 172 25.23 8.85 7.71
CA LYS A 172 26.49 8.70 8.45
C LYS A 172 27.62 8.18 7.56
N TRP A 173 27.39 7.10 6.82
CA TRP A 173 28.42 6.49 5.97
C TRP A 173 28.43 7.03 4.54
N LYS A 174 27.37 7.72 4.12
CA LYS A 174 27.23 8.32 2.77
C LYS A 174 27.45 7.34 1.61
N LEU A 175 27.08 6.08 1.81
CA LEU A 175 27.27 5.01 0.83
C LEU A 175 26.19 5.01 -0.26
N LEU A 176 24.95 5.36 0.10
CA LEU A 176 23.81 5.35 -0.81
C LEU A 176 23.00 6.65 -0.69
N PRO A 177 22.34 7.11 -1.75
CA PRO A 177 21.52 8.31 -1.71
C PRO A 177 20.31 8.15 -0.77
N PRO A 178 19.92 9.21 -0.02
CA PRO A 178 18.84 9.13 0.95
C PRO A 178 17.45 8.97 0.33
N GLN A 179 17.29 9.41 -0.90
CA GLN A 179 16.02 9.41 -1.62
C GLN A 179 16.22 9.45 -3.13
N GLY A 180 15.15 9.18 -3.86
CA GLY A 180 15.12 9.24 -5.31
C GLY A 180 14.67 7.92 -5.92
N PHE A 181 14.24 7.98 -7.15
CA PHE A 181 13.94 6.83 -7.99
C PHE A 181 14.22 7.22 -9.44
N THR A 182 15.11 6.49 -10.07
CA THR A 182 15.46 6.63 -11.50
C THR A 182 15.16 5.30 -12.17
N TRP A 183 14.48 5.30 -13.30
CA TRP A 183 14.19 4.07 -14.02
C TRP A 183 15.47 3.43 -14.57
N PRO A 184 15.58 2.08 -14.65
CA PRO A 184 16.81 1.40 -15.06
C PRO A 184 17.27 1.72 -16.49
N TRP A 185 16.34 2.11 -17.37
CA TRP A 185 16.65 2.51 -18.75
C TRP A 185 17.10 3.96 -18.90
N VAL A 186 17.02 4.78 -17.84
CA VAL A 186 17.51 6.17 -17.83
C VAL A 186 18.94 6.22 -17.33
N ASP A 187 19.20 5.60 -16.19
CA ASP A 187 20.54 5.49 -15.58
C ASP A 187 20.56 4.26 -14.66
N PHE A 188 21.15 3.18 -15.13
CA PHE A 188 21.19 1.91 -14.42
C PHE A 188 22.00 1.98 -13.12
N HIS A 189 23.14 2.70 -13.11
CA HIS A 189 23.97 2.81 -11.92
C HIS A 189 23.25 3.56 -10.79
N LYS A 190 22.67 4.70 -11.12
CA LYS A 190 21.88 5.51 -10.20
C LYS A 190 20.63 4.76 -9.72
N HIS A 191 19.97 4.02 -10.62
CA HIS A 191 18.85 3.17 -10.28
C HIS A 191 19.21 2.17 -9.17
N ILE A 192 20.29 1.41 -9.33
CA ILE A 192 20.75 0.42 -8.35
C ILE A 192 21.03 1.08 -6.99
N GLN A 193 21.75 2.20 -6.98
CA GLN A 193 22.06 2.92 -5.73
C GLN A 193 20.80 3.35 -4.98
N GLN A 194 19.79 3.82 -5.70
CA GLN A 194 18.50 4.25 -5.10
C GLN A 194 17.61 3.09 -4.70
N LEU A 195 17.75 1.93 -5.35
CA LEU A 195 16.94 0.75 -5.16
C LEU A 195 17.34 -0.06 -3.93
N ILE A 196 18.64 -0.17 -3.63
CA ILE A 196 19.18 -1.11 -2.63
C ILE A 196 18.49 -0.95 -1.27
N MET A 197 18.45 0.25 -0.69
CA MET A 197 17.91 0.44 0.65
C MET A 197 16.41 0.07 0.75
N PRO A 198 15.51 0.66 -0.05
CA PRO A 198 14.09 0.34 0.06
C PRO A 198 13.79 -1.12 -0.30
N LEU A 199 14.46 -1.66 -1.31
CA LEU A 199 14.28 -3.06 -1.70
C LEU A 199 14.73 -4.01 -0.60
N THR A 200 15.86 -3.76 0.05
CA THR A 200 16.35 -4.58 1.18
C THR A 200 15.34 -4.55 2.33
N CYS A 201 14.82 -3.39 2.71
CA CYS A 201 13.81 -3.27 3.76
C CYS A 201 12.56 -4.10 3.46
N LEU A 202 12.02 -4.00 2.24
CA LEU A 202 10.84 -4.75 1.81
C LEU A 202 11.12 -6.26 1.77
N THR A 203 12.27 -6.64 1.21
CA THR A 203 12.66 -8.04 1.03
C THR A 203 12.90 -8.75 2.36
N LEU A 204 13.57 -8.12 3.34
CA LEU A 204 13.82 -8.73 4.65
C LEU A 204 12.52 -9.08 5.37
N CYS A 205 11.55 -8.18 5.40
CA CYS A 205 10.24 -8.44 5.99
C CYS A 205 9.48 -9.56 5.24
N GLY A 206 9.56 -9.55 3.91
CA GLY A 206 8.97 -10.58 3.06
C GLY A 206 9.57 -11.96 3.31
N ILE A 207 10.91 -12.07 3.38
CA ILE A 207 11.62 -13.32 3.68
C ILE A 207 11.15 -13.91 5.01
N ALA A 208 11.08 -13.09 6.06
CA ALA A 208 10.64 -13.52 7.37
C ALA A 208 9.19 -14.05 7.36
N GLY A 209 8.30 -13.36 6.63
CA GLY A 209 6.91 -13.78 6.44
C GLY A 209 6.78 -15.12 5.72
N PHE A 210 7.43 -15.28 4.56
CA PHE A 210 7.41 -16.52 3.78
C PHE A 210 8.10 -17.68 4.52
N CYS A 211 9.21 -17.43 5.20
CA CYS A 211 9.90 -18.42 6.02
C CYS A 211 8.96 -18.99 7.10
N ARG A 212 8.25 -18.12 7.80
CA ARG A 212 7.29 -18.52 8.84
C ARG A 212 6.09 -19.31 8.28
N GLN A 213 5.57 -18.92 7.12
CA GLN A 213 4.44 -19.62 6.49
C GLN A 213 4.82 -20.98 5.95
N THR A 214 6.08 -21.13 5.47
CA THR A 214 6.57 -22.38 4.89
C THR A 214 7.01 -23.41 5.94
N ARG A 215 7.45 -22.96 7.12
CA ARG A 215 7.85 -23.80 8.26
C ARG A 215 6.65 -24.53 8.88
#